data_3caccc73b318962c2e104f722630e24f
#
_entry.id   3caccc73b318962c2e104f722630e24f
#
_cell.length_a   1.000
_cell.length_b   1.000
_cell.length_c   1.000
_cell.angle_alpha   90.00
_cell.angle_beta   90.00
_cell.angle_gamma   90.00
#
_symmetry.space_group_name_H-M   'P 1'
#
loop_
_entity.id
_entity.type
_entity.pdbx_description
1 polymer ?
#
loop_
_entity_poly.entity_id
_entity_poly.type
_entity_poly.pdbx_seq_one_letter_code
_entity_poly.pdbx_strand_id
1 'polypeptide(L)'
;FTESMSDFTQEEAKAADLIVMPLPIRFGMEEYWDDGVSLTQDDFYARLRVAKELPKTSQVPVEHYRKCFNRLLENPEDEVLVITGSSKLSGCYQSACIARATTQRA
;
A
#
# COMPACT_ATOMS: atom_id res chain seq x y z
N PHE A 1 9.83 -2.46 -2.95
CA PHE A 1 8.68 -1.60 -2.65
C PHE A 1 7.43 -2.13 -3.38
N THR A 2 6.38 -2.40 -2.66
CA THR A 2 5.12 -2.90 -3.21
C THR A 2 3.95 -2.38 -2.37
N GLU A 3 2.72 -2.74 -2.71
CA GLU A 3 1.57 -2.45 -1.85
C GLU A 3 0.97 -3.74 -1.25
N SER A 4 0.00 -3.59 -0.34
CA SER A 4 -0.52 -4.70 0.46
C SER A 4 -1.30 -5.75 -0.34
N MET A 5 -1.63 -5.48 -1.61
CA MET A 5 -2.19 -6.52 -2.50
C MET A 5 -1.21 -7.67 -2.78
N SER A 6 0.07 -7.49 -2.48
CA SER A 6 1.08 -8.54 -2.64
C SER A 6 0.98 -9.65 -1.59
N ASP A 7 0.16 -9.46 -0.56
CA ASP A 7 -0.07 -10.42 0.53
C ASP A 7 1.16 -10.72 1.41
N PHE A 8 2.21 -9.92 1.32
CA PHE A 8 3.32 -10.04 2.26
C PHE A 8 2.88 -9.67 3.67
N THR A 9 3.22 -10.50 4.64
CA THR A 9 3.11 -10.12 6.05
C THR A 9 4.20 -9.12 6.39
N GLN A 10 4.05 -8.40 7.52
CA GLN A 10 5.10 -7.48 7.98
C GLN A 10 6.41 -8.23 8.26
N GLU A 11 6.33 -9.44 8.79
CA GLU A 11 7.51 -10.26 9.05
C GLU A 11 8.24 -10.65 7.77
N GLU A 12 7.48 -11.10 6.76
CA GLU A 12 8.05 -11.46 5.46
C GLU A 12 8.67 -10.25 4.78
N ALA A 13 7.99 -9.10 4.82
CA ALA A 13 8.50 -7.86 4.23
C ALA A 13 9.80 -7.41 4.89
N LYS A 14 9.87 -7.48 6.22
CA LYS A 14 11.06 -7.14 6.98
C LYS A 14 12.23 -8.06 6.66
N ALA A 15 11.97 -9.36 6.56
CA ALA A 15 13.00 -10.34 6.22
C ALA A 15 13.55 -10.14 4.81
N ALA A 16 12.73 -9.66 3.88
CA ALA A 16 13.12 -9.40 2.49
C ALA A 16 13.60 -7.96 2.26
N ASP A 17 13.68 -7.15 3.30
CA ASP A 17 14.00 -5.72 3.22
C ASP A 17 13.08 -5.00 2.23
N LEU A 18 11.80 -5.28 2.33
CA LEU A 18 10.76 -4.81 1.42
C LEU A 18 9.85 -3.83 2.14
N ILE A 19 9.53 -2.71 1.48
CA ILE A 19 8.55 -1.75 1.98
C ILE A 19 7.21 -2.08 1.35
N VAL A 20 6.19 -2.27 2.19
CA VAL A 20 4.82 -2.55 1.76
C VAL A 20 3.92 -1.38 2.13
N MET A 21 3.33 -0.75 1.12
CA MET A 21 2.37 0.35 1.32
C MET A 21 0.98 -0.23 1.58
N PRO A 22 0.36 0.09 2.73
CA PRO A 22 -0.97 -0.44 3.02
C PRO A 22 -2.05 0.26 2.19
N LEU A 23 -3.00 -0.53 1.66
CA LEU A 23 -4.20 0.03 1.05
C LEU A 23 -5.20 0.39 2.13
N PRO A 24 -5.99 1.46 1.94
CA PRO A 24 -7.14 1.72 2.80
C PRO A 24 -8.22 0.65 2.60
N ILE A 25 -8.78 0.18 3.70
CA ILE A 25 -9.90 -0.77 3.70
C ILE A 25 -11.06 -0.11 4.42
N ARG A 26 -12.25 -0.16 3.82
CA ARG A 26 -13.46 0.41 4.42
C ARG A 26 -14.52 -0.67 4.63
N PHE A 27 -15.02 -0.75 5.85
CA PHE A 27 -16.22 -1.49 6.21
C PHE A 27 -17.33 -0.47 6.56
N GLY A 28 -18.20 -0.15 5.60
CA GLY A 28 -19.21 0.90 5.79
C GLY A 28 -18.57 2.25 6.07
N MET A 29 -18.73 2.78 7.30
CA MET A 29 -18.15 4.05 7.73
C MET A 29 -16.80 3.90 8.44
N GLU A 30 -16.37 2.67 8.71
CA GLU A 30 -15.10 2.40 9.39
C GLU A 30 -13.99 2.20 8.39
N GLU A 31 -12.86 2.89 8.58
CA GLU A 31 -11.69 2.79 7.73
C GLU A 31 -10.50 2.22 8.50
N TYR A 32 -9.75 1.36 7.82
CA TYR A 32 -8.54 0.73 8.34
C TYR A 32 -7.45 0.76 7.28
N TRP A 33 -6.22 0.50 7.70
CA TRP A 33 -5.10 0.27 6.79
C TRP A 33 -4.82 -1.23 6.72
N ASP A 34 -4.55 -1.73 5.52
CA ASP A 34 -4.17 -3.12 5.31
C ASP A 34 -2.68 -3.32 5.68
N ASP A 35 -2.38 -3.07 6.93
CA ASP A 35 -1.01 -3.08 7.46
C ASP A 35 -0.73 -4.23 8.44
N GLY A 36 -1.74 -5.05 8.73
CA GLY A 36 -1.62 -6.13 9.70
C GLY A 36 -1.59 -5.68 11.16
N VAL A 37 -1.73 -4.37 11.42
CA VAL A 37 -1.71 -3.76 12.76
C VAL A 37 -3.04 -3.14 13.09
N SER A 38 -3.50 -2.17 12.30
CA SER A 38 -4.82 -1.55 12.50
C SER A 38 -5.95 -2.54 12.20
N LEU A 39 -5.69 -3.51 11.32
CA LEU A 39 -6.61 -4.58 10.99
C LEU A 39 -5.80 -5.85 10.70
N THR A 40 -5.86 -6.84 11.59
CA THR A 40 -5.18 -8.12 11.37
C THR A 40 -5.97 -8.97 10.37
N GLN A 41 -5.33 -10.00 9.80
CA GLN A 41 -6.03 -10.95 8.92
C GLN A 41 -7.22 -11.59 9.63
N ASP A 42 -7.04 -12.02 10.86
CA ASP A 42 -8.12 -12.65 11.63
C ASP A 42 -9.28 -11.70 11.86
N ASP A 43 -9.00 -10.45 12.21
CA ASP A 43 -10.01 -9.41 12.37
C ASP A 43 -10.74 -9.12 11.06
N PHE A 44 -10.00 -9.07 9.95
CA PHE A 44 -10.58 -8.86 8.63
C PHE A 44 -11.60 -9.94 8.29
N TYR A 45 -11.22 -11.20 8.43
CA TYR A 45 -12.12 -12.31 8.11
C TYR A 45 -13.29 -12.39 9.08
N ALA A 46 -13.08 -12.10 10.36
CA ALA A 46 -14.17 -12.05 11.34
C ALA A 46 -15.19 -10.97 10.98
N ARG A 47 -14.74 -9.79 10.58
CA ARG A 47 -15.62 -8.70 10.16
C ARG A 47 -16.32 -9.01 8.85
N LEU A 48 -15.63 -9.65 7.91
CA LEU A 48 -16.19 -10.04 6.62
C LEU A 48 -17.37 -11.00 6.77
N ARG A 49 -17.29 -11.94 7.72
CA ARG A 49 -18.35 -12.92 7.97
C ARG A 49 -19.65 -12.30 8.44
N VAL A 50 -19.59 -11.18 9.16
CA VAL A 50 -20.76 -10.51 9.74
C VAL A 50 -21.11 -9.20 9.05
N ALA A 51 -20.36 -8.81 8.01
CA ALA A 51 -20.58 -7.55 7.33
C ALA A 51 -21.86 -7.58 6.50
N LYS A 52 -22.65 -6.51 6.61
CA LYS A 52 -23.87 -6.33 5.80
C LYS A 52 -23.52 -5.89 4.38
N GLU A 53 -22.39 -5.19 4.22
CA GLU A 53 -21.87 -4.74 2.95
C GLU A 53 -20.45 -5.28 2.79
N LEU A 54 -20.07 -5.59 1.55
CA LEU A 54 -18.71 -6.01 1.27
C LEU A 54 -17.72 -4.88 1.57
N PRO A 55 -16.56 -5.20 2.15
CA PRO A 55 -15.53 -4.19 2.35
C PRO A 55 -15.04 -3.68 1.00
N LYS A 56 -14.58 -2.43 0.98
CA LYS A 56 -14.01 -1.78 -0.19
C LYS A 56 -12.59 -1.36 0.10
N THR A 57 -11.75 -1.49 -0.90
CA THR A 57 -10.39 -0.94 -0.87
C THR A 57 -10.30 0.23 -1.82
N SER A 58 -9.35 1.11 -1.57
CA SER A 58 -9.00 2.18 -2.49
C SER A 58 -7.51 2.12 -2.80
N GLN A 59 -7.10 2.85 -3.83
CA GLN A 59 -5.69 2.93 -4.19
C GLN A 59 -4.90 3.65 -3.11
N VAL A 60 -3.61 3.34 -3.00
CA VAL A 60 -2.70 4.07 -2.13
C VAL A 60 -2.62 5.52 -2.61
N PRO A 61 -2.83 6.51 -1.72
CA PRO A 61 -2.77 7.92 -2.14
C PRO A 61 -1.40 8.32 -2.69
N VAL A 62 -1.39 9.20 -3.68
CA VAL A 62 -0.16 9.70 -4.31
C VAL A 62 0.82 10.27 -3.28
N GLU A 63 0.32 11.00 -2.30
CA GLU A 63 1.15 11.61 -1.26
C GLU A 63 1.91 10.59 -0.42
N HIS A 64 1.33 9.41 -0.18
CA HIS A 64 2.02 8.35 0.56
C HIS A 64 3.21 7.83 -0.24
N TYR A 65 3.05 7.61 -1.53
CA TYR A 65 4.16 7.23 -2.41
C TYR A 65 5.22 8.32 -2.46
N ARG A 66 4.80 9.57 -2.62
CA ARG A 66 5.71 10.71 -2.73
C ARG A 66 6.58 10.87 -1.49
N LYS A 67 5.98 10.83 -0.30
CA LYS A 67 6.72 10.92 0.96
C LYS A 67 7.74 9.79 1.09
N CYS A 68 7.33 8.59 0.73
CA CYS A 68 8.20 7.42 0.80
C CYS A 68 9.35 7.53 -0.19
N PHE A 69 9.08 7.93 -1.43
CA PHE A 69 10.11 8.10 -2.46
C PHE A 69 11.11 9.17 -2.05
N ASN A 70 10.64 10.31 -1.56
CA ASN A 70 11.54 11.39 -1.13
C ASN A 70 12.47 10.93 -0.01
N ARG A 71 11.95 10.17 0.94
CA ARG A 71 12.75 9.64 2.05
C ARG A 71 13.78 8.62 1.56
N LEU A 72 13.35 7.68 0.73
CA LEU A 72 14.23 6.61 0.24
C LEU A 72 15.30 7.11 -0.72
N LEU A 73 15.01 8.18 -1.44
CA LEU A 73 15.93 8.75 -2.45
C LEU A 73 16.74 9.94 -1.92
N GLU A 74 16.82 10.12 -0.61
CA GLU A 74 17.70 11.13 0.01
C GLU A 74 19.16 10.85 -0.32
N ASN A 75 19.55 9.57 -0.36
CA ASN A 75 20.87 9.18 -0.82
C ASN A 75 20.91 9.16 -2.34
N PRO A 76 21.79 9.97 -3.01
CA PRO A 76 21.83 10.03 -4.48
C PRO A 76 22.18 8.71 -5.17
N GLU A 77 22.77 7.78 -4.45
CA GLU A 77 23.18 6.48 -5.01
C GLU A 77 22.07 5.43 -4.93
N ASP A 78 21.03 5.69 -4.17
CA ASP A 78 19.93 4.74 -4.00
C ASP A 78 18.94 4.81 -5.17
N GLU A 79 18.43 3.65 -5.53
CA GLU A 79 17.38 3.50 -6.52
C GLU A 79 16.22 2.74 -5.89
N VAL A 80 14.99 3.03 -6.34
CA VAL A 80 13.79 2.40 -5.82
C VAL A 80 13.07 1.67 -6.95
N LEU A 81 12.83 0.38 -6.75
CA LEU A 81 11.97 -0.42 -7.62
C LEU A 81 10.61 -0.56 -6.95
N VAL A 82 9.56 -0.23 -7.69
CA VAL A 82 8.18 -0.33 -7.20
C VAL A 82 7.44 -1.36 -8.03
N ILE A 83 6.85 -2.34 -7.36
CA ILE A 83 6.04 -3.38 -7.99
C ILE A 83 4.61 -3.19 -7.52
N THR A 84 3.73 -2.85 -8.44
CA THR A 84 2.30 -2.61 -8.15
C THR A 84 1.43 -3.70 -8.77
N GLY A 85 0.16 -3.74 -8.36
CA GLY A 85 -0.85 -4.50 -9.08
C GLY A 85 -1.06 -3.92 -10.48
N SER A 86 -1.67 -4.71 -11.37
CA SER A 86 -1.94 -4.29 -12.74
C SER A 86 -2.74 -2.99 -12.78
N SER A 87 -2.38 -2.09 -13.69
CA SER A 87 -3.12 -0.84 -13.94
C SER A 87 -4.58 -1.08 -14.33
N LYS A 88 -4.89 -2.28 -14.81
CA LYS A 88 -6.26 -2.67 -15.15
C LYS A 88 -7.09 -3.08 -13.93
N LEU A 89 -6.44 -3.43 -12.82
CA LEU A 89 -7.09 -3.88 -11.59
C LEU A 89 -7.14 -2.80 -10.52
N SER A 90 -6.20 -1.88 -10.50
CA SER A 90 -6.06 -0.90 -9.43
C SER A 90 -5.43 0.39 -9.92
N GLY A 91 -5.77 1.50 -9.27
CA GLY A 91 -5.15 2.80 -9.51
C GLY A 91 -3.79 2.97 -8.85
N CYS A 92 -3.27 1.99 -8.11
CA CYS A 92 -1.97 2.09 -7.43
C CYS A 92 -0.83 2.35 -8.40
N TYR A 93 -0.83 1.70 -9.56
CA TYR A 93 0.19 1.94 -10.58
C TYR A 93 0.20 3.41 -11.02
N GLN A 94 -0.98 3.97 -11.31
CA GLN A 94 -1.09 5.38 -11.71
C GLN A 94 -0.66 6.32 -10.58
N SER A 95 -1.06 6.04 -9.34
CA SER A 95 -0.65 6.81 -8.18
C SER A 95 0.87 6.82 -8.02
N ALA A 96 1.50 5.66 -8.18
CA ALA A 96 2.96 5.55 -8.11
C ALA A 96 3.65 6.33 -9.24
N CYS A 97 3.10 6.27 -10.46
CA CYS A 97 3.62 7.02 -11.60
C CYS A 97 3.54 8.53 -11.38
N ILE A 98 2.43 9.03 -10.84
CA ILE A 98 2.25 10.45 -10.52
C ILE A 98 3.25 10.86 -9.44
N ALA A 99 3.40 10.06 -8.40
CA ALA A 99 4.35 10.32 -7.33
C ALA A 99 5.79 10.37 -7.86
N ARG A 100 6.16 9.44 -8.74
CA ARG A 100 7.47 9.43 -9.40
C ARG A 100 7.72 10.71 -10.17
N ALA A 101 6.75 11.15 -10.98
CA ALA A 101 6.90 12.34 -11.80
C ALA A 101 7.01 13.63 -10.99
N THR A 102 6.49 13.64 -9.76
CA THR A 102 6.48 14.82 -8.87
C THR A 102 7.50 14.73 -7.74
N THR A 103 8.33 13.69 -7.71
CA THR A 103 9.42 13.54 -6.75
C THR A 103 10.56 14.49 -7.13
N GLN A 104 11.26 15.04 -6.12
CA GLN A 104 12.37 15.99 -6.33
C GLN A 104 13.52 15.38 -7.12
N ARG A 105 13.63 14.08 -7.14
CA ARG A 105 14.62 13.33 -7.87
C ARG A 105 13.91 12.47 -8.91
N ALA A 106 13.65 13.06 -10.04
CA ALA A 106 12.96 12.39 -11.14
C ALA A 106 13.87 11.38 -11.85
#